data_13536b2fbac0ce44957713e66c5d9313
#
_entry.id   13536b2fbac0ce44957713e66c5d9313
#
_cell.length_a   1.000
_cell.length_b   1.000
_cell.length_c   1.000
_cell.angle_alpha   90.00
_cell.angle_beta   90.00
_cell.angle_gamma   90.00
#
_symmetry.space_group_name_H-M   'P 1'
#
loop_
_entity.id
_entity.type
_entity.pdbx_description
1 polymer ?
#
loop_
_entity_poly.entity_id
_entity_poly.type
_entity_poly.pdbx_seq_one_letter_code
_entity_poly.pdbx_strand_id
1 'polypeptide(L)'
;MLFRSAFSPDGKLLAFSRSGEDGTDVYTYNLPQDCCLQRLTVGRFSDNLSPTFSPDGRRIAYVSTRAGAPQIYVMSVDGTGQELFAPFDYGVTGSSNAPEWSPDGTRIAFHRDVAGSPQVFLMDVRSRVVQQLTSAGRNEDPTWAPDGRHLAFVSSRTGSRQLWTIDAESGRVRQVTSIGGARLPSWSSHIPVYSQPSRQE
;
A
#
# COMPACT_ATOMS: atom_id res chain seq x y z
N MET A 1 15.51 3.06 -1.96
CA MET A 1 14.14 2.67 -1.60
C MET A 1 13.23 3.15 -2.71
N LEU A 2 12.34 2.33 -3.25
CA LEU A 2 11.38 2.76 -4.28
C LEU A 2 10.16 3.32 -3.56
N PHE A 3 9.81 4.58 -3.87
CA PHE A 3 8.62 5.23 -3.32
C PHE A 3 7.45 5.03 -4.27
N ARG A 4 6.27 4.74 -3.72
CA ARG A 4 5.03 4.68 -4.49
C ARG A 4 4.42 6.08 -4.57
N SER A 5 3.80 6.38 -5.69
CA SER A 5 2.85 7.48 -5.87
C SER A 5 1.46 6.90 -6.11
N ALA A 6 0.42 7.66 -5.86
CA ALA A 6 -0.96 7.24 -6.06
C ALA A 6 -1.82 8.36 -6.63
N PHE A 7 -2.76 7.99 -7.52
CA PHE A 7 -3.83 8.89 -7.95
C PHE A 7 -5.01 8.80 -6.99
N SER A 8 -5.69 9.92 -6.78
CA SER A 8 -7.01 9.92 -6.13
C SER A 8 -8.01 9.11 -6.96
N PRO A 9 -9.05 8.53 -6.34
CA PRO A 9 -10.05 7.71 -7.06
C PRO A 9 -10.76 8.43 -8.21
N ASP A 10 -10.89 9.74 -8.11
CA ASP A 10 -11.47 10.60 -9.16
C ASP A 10 -10.45 11.05 -10.22
N GLY A 11 -9.17 10.64 -10.08
CA GLY A 11 -8.08 10.94 -10.99
C GLY A 11 -7.59 12.40 -10.96
N LYS A 12 -8.05 13.23 -10.00
CA LYS A 12 -7.72 14.67 -10.00
C LYS A 12 -6.46 15.01 -9.22
N LEU A 13 -6.10 14.23 -8.21
CA LEU A 13 -4.92 14.44 -7.39
C LEU A 13 -3.89 13.35 -7.62
N LEU A 14 -2.62 13.74 -7.67
CA LEU A 14 -1.48 12.84 -7.56
C LEU A 14 -0.83 13.05 -6.19
N ALA A 15 -0.79 12.01 -5.35
CA ALA A 15 -0.01 11.99 -4.13
C ALA A 15 1.35 11.33 -4.36
N PHE A 16 2.42 11.92 -3.85
CA PHE A 16 3.78 11.42 -4.00
C PHE A 16 4.69 11.87 -2.86
N SER A 17 5.82 11.21 -2.72
CA SER A 17 6.85 11.59 -1.76
C SER A 17 7.93 12.42 -2.44
N ARG A 18 8.36 13.51 -1.80
CA ARG A 18 9.43 14.38 -2.27
C ARG A 18 10.44 14.61 -1.16
N SER A 19 11.71 14.35 -1.47
CA SER A 19 12.82 14.60 -0.56
C SER A 19 13.18 16.09 -0.54
N GLY A 20 13.51 16.60 0.64
CA GLY A 20 14.01 17.94 0.92
C GLY A 20 15.25 17.88 1.83
N GLU A 21 15.69 19.03 2.32
CA GLU A 21 16.87 19.13 3.19
C GLU A 21 16.66 18.45 4.55
N ASP A 22 15.44 18.51 5.10
CA ASP A 22 15.09 18.00 6.43
C ASP A 22 14.42 16.62 6.43
N GLY A 23 14.34 15.91 5.30
CA GLY A 23 13.69 14.61 5.16
C GLY A 23 12.80 14.51 3.94
N THR A 24 11.92 13.53 3.94
CA THR A 24 10.99 13.28 2.82
C THR A 24 9.55 13.53 3.27
N ASP A 25 8.78 14.24 2.45
CA ASP A 25 7.40 14.56 2.76
C ASP A 25 6.43 14.14 1.67
N VAL A 26 5.17 13.94 2.09
CA VAL A 26 4.05 13.68 1.20
C VAL A 26 3.52 15.01 0.65
N TYR A 27 3.35 15.05 -0.65
CA TYR A 27 2.77 16.13 -1.41
C TYR A 27 1.59 15.65 -2.22
N THR A 28 0.67 16.58 -2.54
CA THR A 28 -0.35 16.39 -3.58
C THR A 28 -0.20 17.44 -4.66
N TYR A 29 -0.56 17.07 -5.88
CA TYR A 29 -0.60 17.94 -7.05
C TYR A 29 -1.97 17.81 -7.73
N ASN A 30 -2.57 18.95 -8.08
CA ASN A 30 -3.88 19.01 -8.74
C ASN A 30 -3.69 18.94 -10.27
N LEU A 31 -4.04 17.81 -10.87
CA LEU A 31 -3.83 17.54 -12.30
C LEU A 31 -4.70 18.41 -13.24
N PRO A 32 -6.04 18.53 -13.02
CA PRO A 32 -6.90 19.32 -13.90
C PRO A 32 -6.53 20.82 -13.95
N GLN A 33 -6.00 21.33 -12.84
CA GLN A 33 -5.64 22.75 -12.74
C GLN A 33 -4.18 23.01 -13.11
N ASP A 34 -3.39 21.93 -13.33
CA ASP A 34 -1.94 21.98 -13.57
C ASP A 34 -1.21 22.88 -12.54
N CYS A 35 -1.64 22.80 -11.27
CA CYS A 35 -1.16 23.66 -10.21
C CYS A 35 -1.27 23.02 -8.82
N CYS A 36 -1.04 23.87 -7.83
CA CYS A 36 -1.45 23.67 -6.45
C CYS A 36 -0.72 22.47 -5.82
N LEU A 37 0.64 22.51 -5.95
CA LEU A 37 1.50 21.63 -5.18
C LEU A 37 1.31 21.95 -3.69
N GLN A 38 0.73 21.00 -2.96
CA GLN A 38 0.48 21.11 -1.53
C GLN A 38 1.35 20.13 -0.77
N ARG A 39 2.10 20.61 0.23
CA ARG A 39 2.83 19.79 1.18
C ARG A 39 1.88 19.36 2.29
N LEU A 40 1.67 18.07 2.47
CA LEU A 40 0.73 17.53 3.45
C LEU A 40 1.40 17.14 4.78
N THR A 41 2.68 16.77 4.73
CA THR A 41 3.44 16.43 5.93
C THR A 41 4.62 17.38 6.11
N VAL A 42 5.02 17.64 7.36
CA VAL A 42 6.22 18.37 7.70
C VAL A 42 7.02 17.53 8.68
N GLY A 43 7.91 16.71 8.14
CA GLY A 43 8.80 15.85 8.93
C GLY A 43 10.15 16.52 9.11
N ARG A 44 10.46 17.00 10.31
CA ARG A 44 11.84 17.36 10.65
C ARG A 44 12.59 16.07 10.97
N PHE A 45 13.59 15.75 10.13
CA PHE A 45 14.42 14.54 10.25
C PHE A 45 13.63 13.22 10.22
N SER A 46 12.50 13.19 9.51
CA SER A 46 11.71 11.99 9.30
C SER A 46 11.34 11.84 7.83
N ASP A 47 11.12 10.58 7.42
CA ASP A 47 10.65 10.27 6.07
C ASP A 47 9.16 9.93 6.10
N ASN A 48 8.42 10.56 5.19
CA ASN A 48 7.01 10.31 4.94
C ASN A 48 6.84 9.81 3.50
N LEU A 49 6.46 8.52 3.35
CA LEU A 49 6.67 7.76 2.12
C LEU A 49 5.41 6.99 1.70
N SER A 50 5.36 6.62 0.42
CA SER A 50 4.39 5.66 -0.14
C SER A 50 2.93 6.02 0.20
N PRO A 51 2.46 7.24 -0.14
CA PRO A 51 1.06 7.62 0.07
C PRO A 51 0.12 6.79 -0.81
N THR A 52 -1.07 6.48 -0.26
CA THR A 52 -2.17 5.82 -0.97
C THR A 52 -3.50 6.40 -0.53
N PHE A 53 -4.41 6.67 -1.48
CA PHE A 53 -5.74 7.20 -1.18
C PHE A 53 -6.69 6.10 -0.72
N SER A 54 -7.58 6.46 0.23
CA SER A 54 -8.78 5.66 0.48
C SER A 54 -9.72 5.69 -0.74
N PRO A 55 -10.55 4.65 -0.96
CA PRO A 55 -11.42 4.58 -2.14
C PRO A 55 -12.45 5.71 -2.24
N ASP A 56 -12.81 6.33 -1.11
CA ASP A 56 -13.68 7.50 -1.05
C ASP A 56 -12.96 8.84 -1.30
N GLY A 57 -11.61 8.79 -1.50
CA GLY A 57 -10.77 9.97 -1.74
C GLY A 57 -10.58 10.90 -0.55
N ARG A 58 -11.11 10.56 0.63
CA ARG A 58 -11.10 11.47 1.79
C ARG A 58 -9.88 11.35 2.67
N ARG A 59 -9.17 10.22 2.62
CA ARG A 59 -8.01 9.95 3.47
C ARG A 59 -6.82 9.48 2.65
N ILE A 60 -5.63 9.66 3.23
CA ILE A 60 -4.35 9.16 2.69
C ILE A 60 -3.69 8.34 3.79
N ALA A 61 -3.36 7.07 3.48
CA ALA A 61 -2.44 6.28 4.29
C ALA A 61 -1.02 6.45 3.75
N TYR A 62 -0.03 6.50 4.64
CA TYR A 62 1.37 6.68 4.29
C TYR A 62 2.29 6.08 5.35
N VAL A 63 3.54 5.89 5.00
CA VAL A 63 4.58 5.45 5.95
C VAL A 63 5.24 6.68 6.55
N SER A 64 5.48 6.69 7.87
CA SER A 64 6.28 7.73 8.52
C SER A 64 7.28 7.14 9.49
N THR A 65 8.50 7.69 9.52
CA THR A 65 9.57 7.33 10.46
C THR A 65 9.60 8.22 11.71
N ARG A 66 8.61 9.11 11.89
CA ARG A 66 8.57 10.08 13.00
C ARG A 66 8.58 9.46 14.40
N ALA A 67 8.18 8.20 14.52
CA ALA A 67 8.23 7.42 15.76
C ALA A 67 9.51 6.56 15.89
N GLY A 68 10.53 6.82 15.07
CA GLY A 68 11.80 6.08 15.02
C GLY A 68 11.83 5.03 13.90
N ALA A 69 10.98 4.01 13.93
CA ALA A 69 10.84 3.03 12.86
C ALA A 69 9.69 3.39 11.89
N PRO A 70 9.75 2.95 10.62
CA PRO A 70 8.64 3.12 9.66
C PRO A 70 7.32 2.55 10.18
N GLN A 71 6.26 3.38 10.19
CA GLN A 71 4.92 2.99 10.64
C GLN A 71 3.85 3.55 9.71
N ILE A 72 2.68 2.91 9.70
CA ILE A 72 1.54 3.36 8.92
C ILE A 72 0.80 4.46 9.69
N TYR A 73 0.68 5.61 9.04
CA TYR A 73 -0.12 6.75 9.46
C TYR A 73 -1.27 6.98 8.50
N VAL A 74 -2.33 7.58 8.98
CA VAL A 74 -3.46 8.02 8.15
C VAL A 74 -3.72 9.50 8.45
N MET A 75 -4.10 10.25 7.43
CA MET A 75 -4.49 11.65 7.51
C MET A 75 -5.68 11.92 6.58
N SER A 76 -6.34 13.04 6.79
CA SER A 76 -7.29 13.59 5.82
C SER A 76 -6.57 14.01 4.53
N VAL A 77 -7.30 14.08 3.40
CA VAL A 77 -6.72 14.44 2.10
C VAL A 77 -6.10 15.85 2.07
N ASP A 78 -6.52 16.72 2.98
CA ASP A 78 -5.97 18.09 3.18
C ASP A 78 -4.71 18.12 4.06
N GLY A 79 -4.24 16.97 4.57
CA GLY A 79 -3.07 16.83 5.44
C GLY A 79 -3.37 16.95 6.93
N THR A 80 -4.62 17.19 7.33
CA THR A 80 -5.01 17.28 8.73
C THR A 80 -5.26 15.91 9.37
N GLY A 81 -5.37 15.88 10.71
CA GLY A 81 -5.74 14.66 11.45
C GLY A 81 -4.74 13.51 11.32
N GLN A 82 -3.44 13.80 11.25
CA GLN A 82 -2.39 12.78 11.12
C GLN A 82 -2.32 11.91 12.37
N GLU A 83 -2.62 10.63 12.24
CA GLU A 83 -2.61 9.68 13.35
C GLU A 83 -1.84 8.41 13.01
N LEU A 84 -1.18 7.82 14.02
CA LEU A 84 -0.61 6.47 13.93
C LEU A 84 -1.75 5.48 13.79
N PHE A 85 -1.76 4.74 12.66
CA PHE A 85 -2.93 3.93 12.32
C PHE A 85 -2.78 2.46 12.71
N ALA A 86 -1.60 1.87 12.51
CA ALA A 86 -1.29 0.51 12.94
C ALA A 86 -0.59 0.57 14.30
N PRO A 87 -1.29 0.39 15.43
CA PRO A 87 -0.66 0.44 16.75
C PRO A 87 0.35 -0.69 16.89
N PHE A 88 1.42 -0.40 17.62
CA PHE A 88 2.36 -1.42 18.07
C PHE A 88 1.72 -2.30 19.14
N ASP A 89 1.88 -3.60 19.04
CA ASP A 89 1.90 -4.41 20.27
C ASP A 89 3.20 -4.09 20.99
N TYR A 90 3.11 -3.72 22.25
CA TYR A 90 4.26 -3.41 23.12
C TYR A 90 5.29 -4.55 23.02
N GLY A 91 6.48 -4.24 22.52
CA GLY A 91 7.57 -5.21 22.35
C GLY A 91 7.85 -5.69 20.93
N VAL A 92 7.03 -5.35 19.93
CA VAL A 92 7.29 -5.68 18.51
C VAL A 92 7.95 -4.50 17.83
N THR A 93 9.27 -4.53 17.70
CA THR A 93 10.08 -3.53 16.98
C THR A 93 10.11 -3.83 15.49
N GLY A 94 8.98 -3.79 14.82
CA GLY A 94 8.91 -4.05 13.37
C GLY A 94 8.58 -2.80 12.55
N SER A 95 9.23 -2.64 11.39
CA SER A 95 8.89 -1.63 10.40
C SER A 95 7.65 -2.05 9.62
N SER A 96 6.66 -1.15 9.51
CA SER A 96 5.47 -1.34 8.68
C SER A 96 5.55 -0.47 7.43
N ASN A 97 5.39 -1.06 6.24
CA ASN A 97 5.62 -0.40 4.95
C ASN A 97 4.54 -0.77 3.91
N ALA A 98 4.53 -0.01 2.81
CA ALA A 98 3.70 -0.23 1.62
C ALA A 98 2.20 -0.42 1.95
N PRO A 99 1.55 0.56 2.62
CA PRO A 99 0.12 0.48 2.87
C PRO A 99 -0.66 0.56 1.57
N GLU A 100 -1.77 -0.20 1.49
CA GLU A 100 -2.74 -0.10 0.42
C GLU A 100 -4.15 -0.36 0.93
N TRP A 101 -5.08 0.53 0.61
CA TRP A 101 -6.50 0.40 0.95
C TRP A 101 -7.18 -0.69 0.13
N SER A 102 -8.03 -1.48 0.77
CA SER A 102 -8.95 -2.35 0.03
C SER A 102 -9.94 -1.53 -0.78
N PRO A 103 -10.44 -2.04 -1.93
CA PRO A 103 -11.37 -1.31 -2.81
C PRO A 103 -12.65 -0.86 -2.11
N ASP A 104 -13.09 -1.56 -1.06
CA ASP A 104 -14.25 -1.21 -0.25
C ASP A 104 -13.93 -0.24 0.91
N GLY A 105 -12.64 0.09 1.14
CA GLY A 105 -12.17 1.00 2.19
C GLY A 105 -12.26 0.43 3.61
N THR A 106 -12.55 -0.86 3.77
CA THR A 106 -12.71 -1.48 5.09
C THR A 106 -11.41 -1.99 5.70
N ARG A 107 -10.39 -2.24 4.85
CA ARG A 107 -9.10 -2.81 5.27
C ARG A 107 -7.93 -2.05 4.66
N ILE A 108 -6.77 -2.12 5.33
CA ILE A 108 -5.47 -1.71 4.79
C ILE A 108 -4.55 -2.93 4.79
N ALA A 109 -4.00 -3.27 3.61
CA ALA A 109 -2.93 -4.24 3.49
C ALA A 109 -1.58 -3.53 3.64
N PHE A 110 -0.60 -4.17 4.26
CA PHE A 110 0.77 -3.67 4.41
C PHE A 110 1.72 -4.82 4.66
N HIS A 111 3.02 -4.60 4.58
CA HIS A 111 3.97 -5.56 5.13
C HIS A 111 4.63 -5.01 6.38
N ARG A 112 4.88 -5.91 7.35
CA ARG A 112 5.57 -5.62 8.60
C ARG A 112 6.71 -6.60 8.79
N ASP A 113 7.82 -6.11 9.32
CA ASP A 113 8.94 -6.95 9.70
C ASP A 113 8.59 -7.77 10.96
N VAL A 114 8.76 -9.07 10.85
CA VAL A 114 8.59 -10.05 11.94
C VAL A 114 9.90 -10.81 12.07
N ALA A 115 10.65 -10.56 13.12
CA ALA A 115 11.95 -11.17 13.39
C ALA A 115 12.93 -11.12 12.20
N GLY A 116 13.03 -9.95 11.54
CA GLY A 116 13.92 -9.71 10.39
C GLY A 116 13.38 -10.19 9.04
N SER A 117 12.14 -10.66 9.00
CA SER A 117 11.49 -11.12 7.76
C SER A 117 10.14 -10.40 7.55
N PRO A 118 9.97 -9.61 6.50
CA PRO A 118 8.69 -8.96 6.23
C PRO A 118 7.60 -9.98 5.92
N GLN A 119 6.42 -9.73 6.48
CA GLN A 119 5.21 -10.52 6.29
C GLN A 119 4.05 -9.61 5.90
N VAL A 120 3.09 -10.14 5.14
CA VAL A 120 1.87 -9.41 4.77
C VAL A 120 0.86 -9.48 5.90
N PHE A 121 0.30 -8.31 6.20
CA PHE A 121 -0.74 -8.11 7.21
C PHE A 121 -1.94 -7.38 6.61
N LEU A 122 -3.09 -7.61 7.23
CA LEU A 122 -4.29 -6.81 7.06
C LEU A 122 -4.64 -6.13 8.35
N MET A 123 -5.16 -4.92 8.25
CA MET A 123 -5.75 -4.20 9.37
C MET A 123 -7.17 -3.78 9.00
N ASP A 124 -8.12 -4.10 9.86
CA ASP A 124 -9.49 -3.58 9.78
C ASP A 124 -9.49 -2.10 10.19
N VAL A 125 -10.06 -1.26 9.33
CA VAL A 125 -10.01 0.21 9.47
C VAL A 125 -10.81 0.69 10.67
N ARG A 126 -11.90 0.01 11.01
CA ARG A 126 -12.81 0.40 12.09
C ARG A 126 -12.33 -0.08 13.44
N SER A 127 -12.02 -1.36 13.55
CA SER A 127 -11.63 -2.00 14.83
C SER A 127 -10.15 -1.86 15.15
N ARG A 128 -9.30 -1.52 14.15
CA ARG A 128 -7.83 -1.49 14.24
C ARG A 128 -7.20 -2.86 14.54
N VAL A 129 -7.97 -3.94 14.39
CA VAL A 129 -7.46 -5.30 14.54
C VAL A 129 -6.53 -5.63 13.38
N VAL A 130 -5.34 -6.13 13.72
CA VAL A 130 -4.31 -6.51 12.75
C VAL A 130 -4.23 -8.03 12.66
N GLN A 131 -4.27 -8.56 11.45
CA GLN A 131 -4.17 -9.98 11.13
C GLN A 131 -2.94 -10.23 10.25
N GLN A 132 -2.09 -11.19 10.63
CA GLN A 132 -1.01 -11.66 9.78
C GLN A 132 -1.54 -12.65 8.74
N LEU A 133 -1.25 -12.42 7.45
CA LEU A 133 -1.66 -13.31 6.36
C LEU A 133 -0.58 -14.30 5.93
N THR A 134 0.69 -13.94 6.07
CA THR A 134 1.79 -14.78 5.59
C THR A 134 2.82 -15.04 6.70
N SER A 135 3.49 -16.21 6.65
CA SER A 135 4.50 -16.59 7.64
C SER A 135 5.73 -17.27 7.04
N ALA A 136 5.67 -17.71 5.76
CA ALA A 136 6.76 -18.45 5.12
C ALA A 136 7.52 -17.55 4.12
N GLY A 137 8.86 -17.46 4.28
CA GLY A 137 9.73 -16.63 3.46
C GLY A 137 9.59 -15.12 3.76
N ARG A 138 10.11 -14.28 2.87
CA ARG A 138 9.94 -12.83 2.92
C ARG A 138 8.79 -12.45 2.01
N ASN A 139 7.84 -11.66 2.49
CA ASN A 139 6.62 -11.28 1.78
C ASN A 139 6.45 -9.76 1.84
N GLU A 140 6.51 -9.11 0.68
CA GLU A 140 6.62 -7.64 0.56
C GLU A 140 5.61 -7.10 -0.47
N ASP A 141 5.32 -5.81 -0.39
CA ASP A 141 4.57 -5.02 -1.39
C ASP A 141 3.19 -5.61 -1.74
N PRO A 142 2.31 -5.84 -0.75
CA PRO A 142 0.96 -6.30 -1.04
C PRO A 142 0.20 -5.27 -1.88
N THR A 143 -0.66 -5.73 -2.79
CA THR A 143 -1.58 -4.90 -3.56
C THR A 143 -2.91 -5.63 -3.74
N TRP A 144 -4.03 -4.90 -3.56
CA TRP A 144 -5.37 -5.45 -3.66
C TRP A 144 -5.81 -5.67 -5.10
N ALA A 145 -6.39 -6.81 -5.36
CA ALA A 145 -7.19 -7.01 -6.56
C ALA A 145 -8.47 -6.16 -6.50
N PRO A 146 -9.02 -5.74 -7.65
CA PRO A 146 -10.28 -4.99 -7.70
C PRO A 146 -11.48 -5.70 -7.08
N ASP A 147 -11.40 -7.02 -6.91
CA ASP A 147 -12.44 -7.82 -6.27
C ASP A 147 -12.51 -7.66 -4.73
N GLY A 148 -11.53 -6.95 -4.13
CA GLY A 148 -11.46 -6.73 -2.68
C GLY A 148 -11.21 -7.99 -1.84
N ARG A 149 -10.94 -9.13 -2.49
CA ARG A 149 -10.71 -10.43 -1.85
C ARG A 149 -9.29 -10.93 -2.00
N HIS A 150 -8.70 -10.76 -3.18
CA HIS A 150 -7.35 -11.24 -3.45
C HIS A 150 -6.32 -10.13 -3.29
N LEU A 151 -5.11 -10.53 -2.87
CA LEU A 151 -3.93 -9.68 -2.89
C LEU A 151 -2.86 -10.33 -3.77
N ALA A 152 -2.11 -9.50 -4.51
CA ALA A 152 -0.83 -9.89 -5.05
C ALA A 152 0.28 -9.36 -4.13
N PHE A 153 1.38 -10.09 -4.02
CA PHE A 153 2.54 -9.71 -3.23
C PHE A 153 3.80 -10.37 -3.76
N VAL A 154 4.95 -9.83 -3.40
CA VAL A 154 6.26 -10.41 -3.73
C VAL A 154 6.68 -11.35 -2.62
N SER A 155 7.09 -12.58 -2.96
CA SER A 155 7.58 -13.56 -1.99
C SER A 155 8.85 -14.23 -2.44
N SER A 156 9.79 -14.46 -1.51
CA SER A 156 11.01 -15.25 -1.72
C SER A 156 10.91 -16.67 -1.16
N ARG A 157 9.71 -17.17 -0.83
CA ARG A 157 9.50 -18.50 -0.23
C ARG A 157 10.03 -19.68 -1.04
N THR A 158 10.23 -19.49 -2.35
CA THR A 158 10.81 -20.49 -3.28
C THR A 158 12.24 -20.11 -3.71
N GLY A 159 12.93 -19.26 -2.94
CA GLY A 159 14.31 -18.83 -3.19
C GLY A 159 14.39 -17.44 -3.81
N SER A 160 14.08 -17.29 -5.10
CA SER A 160 14.06 -15.98 -5.76
C SER A 160 12.74 -15.23 -5.54
N ARG A 161 12.76 -13.90 -5.70
CA ARG A 161 11.56 -13.06 -5.60
C ARG A 161 10.60 -13.37 -6.75
N GLN A 162 9.41 -13.81 -6.40
CA GLN A 162 8.33 -14.18 -7.31
C GLN A 162 7.05 -13.41 -6.95
N LEU A 163 6.15 -13.28 -7.92
CA LEU A 163 4.81 -12.79 -7.69
C LEU A 163 3.91 -13.94 -7.22
N TRP A 164 3.19 -13.66 -6.15
CA TRP A 164 2.22 -14.57 -5.54
C TRP A 164 0.89 -13.86 -5.34
N THR A 165 -0.18 -14.64 -5.29
CA THR A 165 -1.49 -14.17 -4.85
C THR A 165 -1.93 -14.90 -3.59
N ILE A 166 -2.75 -14.24 -2.79
CA ILE A 166 -3.38 -14.80 -1.59
C ILE A 166 -4.85 -14.39 -1.56
N ASP A 167 -5.72 -15.34 -1.25
CA ASP A 167 -7.10 -15.07 -0.88
C ASP A 167 -7.12 -14.63 0.59
N ALA A 168 -7.57 -13.39 0.84
CA ALA A 168 -7.52 -12.77 2.16
C ALA A 168 -8.43 -13.44 3.20
N GLU A 169 -9.44 -14.20 2.76
CA GLU A 169 -10.38 -14.88 3.65
C GLU A 169 -9.91 -16.30 3.99
N SER A 170 -9.51 -17.06 2.97
CA SER A 170 -9.11 -18.47 3.17
C SER A 170 -7.61 -18.64 3.46
N GLY A 171 -6.79 -17.62 3.25
CA GLY A 171 -5.34 -17.70 3.36
C GLY A 171 -4.67 -18.53 2.24
N ARG A 172 -5.42 -18.94 1.21
CA ARG A 172 -4.91 -19.76 0.12
C ARG A 172 -3.94 -18.98 -0.76
N VAL A 173 -2.71 -19.44 -0.86
CA VAL A 173 -1.66 -18.80 -1.67
C VAL A 173 -1.43 -19.53 -2.99
N ARG A 174 -1.08 -18.78 -4.05
CA ARG A 174 -0.75 -19.30 -5.37
C ARG A 174 0.43 -18.53 -5.95
N GLN A 175 1.41 -19.24 -6.49
CA GLN A 175 2.50 -18.66 -7.26
C GLN A 175 2.02 -18.24 -8.65
N VAL A 176 2.38 -17.03 -9.08
CA VAL A 176 2.01 -16.48 -10.40
C VAL A 176 3.18 -16.53 -11.36
N THR A 177 4.41 -16.21 -10.89
CA THR A 177 5.61 -16.20 -11.74
C THR A 177 6.63 -17.24 -11.29
N SER A 178 7.51 -17.66 -12.22
CA SER A 178 8.60 -18.61 -11.97
C SER A 178 9.97 -18.09 -12.41
N ILE A 179 10.04 -16.89 -13.00
CA ILE A 179 11.27 -16.35 -13.63
C ILE A 179 12.11 -15.43 -12.73
N GLY A 180 11.71 -15.18 -11.51
CA GLY A 180 12.44 -14.35 -10.55
C GLY A 180 12.39 -12.84 -10.82
N GLY A 181 12.87 -12.05 -9.83
CA GLY A 181 13.02 -10.60 -9.96
C GLY A 181 11.75 -9.77 -9.82
N ALA A 182 10.62 -10.36 -9.42
CA ALA A 182 9.37 -9.64 -9.22
C ALA A 182 9.50 -8.53 -8.15
N ARG A 183 8.91 -7.36 -8.42
CA ARG A 183 8.86 -6.20 -7.52
C ARG A 183 7.58 -5.40 -7.77
N LEU A 184 7.07 -4.72 -6.74
CA LEU A 184 6.01 -3.73 -6.79
C LEU A 184 4.85 -4.15 -7.72
N PRO A 185 4.13 -5.24 -7.42
CA PRO A 185 2.99 -5.66 -8.23
C PRO A 185 1.92 -4.57 -8.25
N SER A 186 1.16 -4.53 -9.32
CA SER A 186 -0.01 -3.67 -9.46
C SER A 186 -1.08 -4.43 -10.23
N TRP A 187 -2.34 -4.19 -9.88
CA TRP A 187 -3.49 -4.72 -10.60
C TRP A 187 -3.99 -3.70 -11.62
N SER A 188 -4.45 -4.19 -12.77
CA SER A 188 -5.25 -3.38 -13.67
C SER A 188 -6.66 -3.18 -13.07
N SER A 189 -7.26 -2.02 -13.29
CA SER A 189 -8.69 -1.84 -13.13
C SER A 189 -9.45 -2.85 -14.02
N HIS A 190 -10.69 -3.18 -13.68
CA HIS A 190 -11.53 -4.06 -14.50
C HIS A 190 -11.47 -3.60 -15.96
N ILE A 191 -10.87 -4.44 -16.81
CA ILE A 191 -11.00 -4.26 -18.27
C ILE A 191 -12.39 -4.80 -18.60
N PRO A 192 -13.31 -3.98 -19.15
CA PRO A 192 -14.58 -4.50 -19.66
C PRO A 192 -14.23 -5.60 -20.66
N VAL A 193 -14.81 -6.79 -20.49
CA VAL A 193 -14.69 -7.85 -21.49
C VAL A 193 -15.38 -7.33 -22.73
N TYR A 194 -14.61 -6.80 -23.68
CA TYR A 194 -15.10 -6.56 -25.02
C TYR A 194 -15.52 -7.93 -25.55
N SER A 195 -16.84 -8.15 -25.66
CA SER A 195 -17.37 -9.28 -26.41
C SER A 195 -16.75 -9.22 -27.79
N GLN A 196 -15.92 -10.22 -28.13
CA GLN A 196 -15.37 -10.32 -29.47
C GLN A 196 -16.55 -10.33 -30.44
N PRO A 197 -16.53 -9.52 -31.53
CA PRO A 197 -17.56 -9.61 -32.54
C PRO A 197 -17.57 -11.06 -33.04
N SER A 198 -18.75 -11.68 -32.97
CA SER A 198 -19.01 -12.99 -33.55
C SER A 198 -18.50 -12.99 -34.99
N ARG A 199 -17.52 -13.84 -35.31
CA ARG A 199 -17.16 -14.13 -36.68
C ARG A 199 -18.43 -14.66 -37.34
N GLN A 200 -19.03 -13.88 -38.20
CA GLN A 200 -20.01 -14.38 -39.14
C GLN A 200 -19.24 -15.20 -40.17
N GLU A 201 -19.54 -16.50 -40.21
CA GLU A 201 -19.15 -17.40 -41.28
C GLU A 201 -19.94 -17.07 -42.57
#